data_ec189c7feeefc48d29a771926f734d68
#
_entry.id   ec189c7feeefc48d29a771926f734d68
#
_cell.length_a   1.000
_cell.length_b   1.000
_cell.length_c   1.000
_cell.angle_alpha   90.00
_cell.angle_beta   90.00
_cell.angle_gamma   90.00
#
_symmetry.space_group_name_H-M   'P 1'
#
loop_
_entity.id
_entity.type
_entity.pdbx_description
1 polymer ?
#
loop_
_entity_poly.entity_id
_entity_poly.type
_entity_poly.pdbx_seq_one_letter_code
_entity_poly.pdbx_strand_id
1 'polypeptide(L)'
;MQMTSETYMDFCFVRPKAGGFTAEIDELLKNTFAKKHLNWFLEEKSLDGAEMVVAELKGMSDWGSEEETIQFIEENADEKFWEYLQGYKMFIYPVKRGCNSCGTH
;
A
#
# COMPACT_ATOMS: atom_id res chain seq x y z
N MET A 1 17.26 9.29 7.90
CA MET A 1 16.49 9.71 6.72
C MET A 1 15.13 10.21 7.15
N GLN A 2 14.68 11.30 6.58
CA GLN A 2 13.42 11.88 6.97
C GLN A 2 12.27 11.33 6.18
N MET A 3 11.13 11.23 6.85
CA MET A 3 9.90 10.87 6.18
C MET A 3 9.31 12.13 5.59
N THR A 4 9.35 12.25 4.28
CA THR A 4 9.01 13.49 3.63
C THR A 4 7.79 13.42 2.73
N SER A 5 7.12 12.28 2.67
CA SER A 5 5.98 12.14 1.79
C SER A 5 4.77 11.57 2.52
N GLU A 6 3.63 12.22 2.34
CA GLU A 6 2.36 11.64 2.74
C GLU A 6 2.01 10.59 1.70
N THR A 7 1.70 9.40 2.16
CA THR A 7 1.57 8.25 1.28
C THR A 7 0.22 7.60 1.48
N TYR A 8 -0.50 7.41 0.38
CA TYR A 8 -1.82 6.77 0.38
C TYR A 8 -1.83 5.72 -0.71
N MET A 9 -2.22 4.50 -0.36
CA MET A 9 -2.26 3.42 -1.32
C MET A 9 -3.52 2.60 -1.12
N ASP A 10 -4.15 2.24 -2.23
CA ASP A 10 -5.28 1.32 -2.22
C ASP A 10 -4.90 0.13 -3.08
N PHE A 11 -5.04 -1.06 -2.55
CA PHE A 11 -4.80 -2.29 -3.29
C PHE A 11 -6.05 -3.14 -3.28
N CYS A 12 -6.36 -3.73 -4.42
CA CYS A 12 -7.49 -4.65 -4.54
C CYS A 12 -6.94 -6.03 -4.86
N PHE A 13 -7.14 -6.98 -3.95
CA PHE A 13 -6.67 -8.36 -4.12
C PHE A 13 -7.86 -9.28 -4.31
N VAL A 14 -7.73 -10.22 -5.23
CA VAL A 14 -8.81 -11.16 -5.53
C VAL A 14 -8.23 -12.55 -5.72
N ARG A 15 -8.94 -13.55 -5.25
CA ARG A 15 -8.58 -14.94 -5.53
C ARG A 15 -9.84 -15.81 -5.49
N PRO A 16 -9.76 -17.05 -5.98
CA PRO A 16 -10.88 -17.99 -5.82
C PRO A 16 -11.16 -18.19 -4.33
N LYS A 17 -12.42 -18.40 -3.99
CA LYS A 17 -12.85 -18.49 -2.61
C LYS A 17 -12.23 -19.72 -1.92
N ALA A 18 -11.56 -19.47 -0.81
CA ALA A 18 -10.90 -20.53 -0.06
C ALA A 18 -10.91 -20.26 1.44
N GLY A 19 -11.33 -19.08 1.87
CA GLY A 19 -11.34 -18.71 3.28
C GLY A 19 -9.99 -18.17 3.74
N GLY A 20 -10.01 -17.28 4.71
CA GLY A 20 -8.80 -16.77 5.34
C GLY A 20 -8.03 -15.76 4.50
N PHE A 21 -8.66 -15.18 3.48
CA PHE A 21 -7.95 -14.29 2.58
C PHE A 21 -7.52 -13.01 3.28
N THR A 22 -8.37 -12.45 4.13
CA THR A 22 -8.04 -11.21 4.83
C THR A 22 -6.79 -11.40 5.69
N ALA A 23 -6.71 -12.52 6.40
CA ALA A 23 -5.53 -12.79 7.23
C ALA A 23 -4.29 -12.97 6.38
N GLU A 24 -4.42 -13.61 5.23
CA GLU A 24 -3.28 -13.80 4.33
C GLU A 24 -2.80 -12.47 3.77
N ILE A 25 -3.73 -11.59 3.38
CA ILE A 25 -3.35 -10.27 2.87
C ILE A 25 -2.67 -9.45 3.96
N ASP A 26 -3.20 -9.52 5.20
CA ASP A 26 -2.57 -8.82 6.31
C ASP A 26 -1.12 -9.26 6.48
N GLU A 27 -0.88 -10.55 6.36
CA GLU A 27 0.47 -11.08 6.47
C GLU A 27 1.36 -10.61 5.33
N LEU A 28 0.83 -10.57 4.12
CA LEU A 28 1.59 -10.07 2.97
C LEU A 28 1.98 -8.61 3.16
N LEU A 29 1.07 -7.81 3.68
CA LEU A 29 1.36 -6.38 3.92
C LEU A 29 2.38 -6.22 5.03
N LYS A 30 2.29 -7.01 6.08
CA LYS A 30 3.28 -6.97 7.14
C LYS A 30 4.66 -7.30 6.62
N ASN A 31 4.77 -8.33 5.79
CA ASN A 31 6.06 -8.73 5.26
C ASN A 31 6.62 -7.70 4.29
N THR A 32 5.76 -7.05 3.53
CA THR A 32 6.20 -6.07 2.55
C THR A 32 6.58 -4.74 3.18
N PHE A 33 5.78 -4.28 4.14
CA PHE A 33 5.91 -2.93 4.68
C PHE A 33 6.31 -2.92 6.16
N ALA A 34 6.93 -4.00 6.64
CA ALA A 34 7.20 -4.17 8.07
C ALA A 34 7.96 -3.02 8.70
N LYS A 35 8.86 -2.39 7.93
CA LYS A 35 9.71 -1.33 8.47
C LYS A 35 9.27 0.05 8.02
N LYS A 36 8.05 0.17 7.52
CA LYS A 36 7.55 1.44 7.04
C LYS A 36 6.55 2.01 8.04
N HIS A 37 6.39 3.30 8.00
CA HIS A 37 5.47 4.00 8.91
C HIS A 37 4.11 4.12 8.26
N LEU A 38 3.53 2.96 7.94
CA LEU A 38 2.24 2.88 7.27
C LEU A 38 1.28 2.07 8.12
N ASN A 39 0.04 2.52 8.13
CA ASN A 39 -1.05 1.77 8.73
C ASN A 39 -1.99 1.36 7.64
N TRP A 40 -2.67 0.23 7.83
CA TRP A 40 -3.60 -0.21 6.81
C TRP A 40 -4.88 -0.74 7.41
N PHE A 41 -5.88 -0.74 6.58
CA PHE A 41 -7.23 -1.09 6.91
C PHE A 41 -7.71 -2.03 5.82
N LEU A 42 -8.29 -3.15 6.20
CA LEU A 42 -8.69 -4.17 5.25
C LEU A 42 -10.19 -4.31 5.25
N GLU A 43 -10.75 -4.40 4.05
CA GLU A 43 -12.18 -4.61 3.88
C GLU A 43 -12.38 -5.83 3.00
N GLU A 44 -13.13 -6.80 3.51
CA GLU A 44 -13.39 -8.04 2.78
C GLU A 44 -14.71 -7.93 2.05
N LYS A 45 -14.72 -8.40 0.81
CA LYS A 45 -15.93 -8.44 0.00
C LYS A 45 -16.07 -9.80 -0.64
N SER A 46 -17.31 -10.27 -0.75
CA SER A 46 -17.60 -11.54 -1.39
C SER A 46 -18.05 -11.30 -2.82
N LEU A 47 -17.52 -12.09 -3.73
CA LEU A 47 -17.95 -12.11 -5.10
C LEU A 47 -18.38 -13.54 -5.43
N ASP A 48 -19.07 -13.73 -6.55
CA ASP A 48 -19.45 -15.07 -6.97
C ASP A 48 -18.20 -15.93 -7.14
N GLY A 49 -18.04 -16.91 -6.27
CA GLY A 49 -16.93 -17.85 -6.35
C GLY A 49 -15.56 -17.26 -6.06
N ALA A 50 -15.50 -16.03 -5.58
CA ALA A 50 -14.23 -15.36 -5.32
C ALA A 50 -14.29 -14.55 -4.05
N GLU A 51 -13.10 -14.25 -3.50
CA GLU A 51 -12.94 -13.37 -2.35
C GLU A 51 -12.15 -12.15 -2.80
N MET A 52 -12.55 -11.00 -2.29
CA MET A 52 -11.84 -9.75 -2.57
C MET A 52 -11.47 -9.10 -1.25
N VAL A 53 -10.27 -8.58 -1.17
CA VAL A 53 -9.84 -7.77 -0.04
C VAL A 53 -9.32 -6.45 -0.58
N VAL A 54 -9.89 -5.36 -0.09
CA VAL A 54 -9.41 -4.03 -0.43
C VAL A 54 -8.58 -3.54 0.76
N ALA A 55 -7.36 -3.14 0.48
CA ALA A 55 -6.45 -2.66 1.51
C ALA A 55 -6.21 -1.17 1.29
N GLU A 56 -6.47 -0.38 2.32
CA GLU A 56 -6.16 1.05 2.31
C GLU A 56 -4.98 1.28 3.24
N LEU A 57 -3.90 1.79 2.69
CA LEU A 57 -2.71 2.08 3.47
C LEU A 57 -2.46 3.58 3.48
N LYS A 58 -2.01 4.08 4.61
CA LYS A 58 -1.67 5.50 4.70
C LYS A 58 -0.60 5.71 5.76
N GLY A 59 0.15 6.78 5.58
CA GLY A 59 1.20 7.12 6.53
C GLY A 59 2.24 8.00 5.88
N MET A 60 3.44 7.93 6.41
CA MET A 60 4.55 8.74 5.90
C MET A 60 5.63 7.83 5.36
N SER A 61 6.28 8.27 4.31
CA SER A 61 7.35 7.50 3.71
C SER A 61 8.45 8.41 3.19
N ASP A 62 9.52 7.79 2.72
CA ASP A 62 10.60 8.52 2.07
C ASP A 62 10.58 8.33 0.56
N TRP A 63 9.50 7.80 0.02
CA TRP A 63 9.37 7.66 -1.42
C TRP A 63 9.00 9.01 -2.03
N GLY A 64 9.63 9.35 -3.13
CA GLY A 64 9.36 10.61 -3.78
C GLY A 64 8.35 10.51 -4.92
N SER A 65 7.99 9.29 -5.32
CA SER A 65 7.13 9.10 -6.47
C SER A 65 6.48 7.73 -6.42
N GLU A 66 5.48 7.55 -7.26
CA GLU A 66 4.84 6.25 -7.41
C GLU A 66 5.85 5.21 -7.90
N GLU A 67 6.74 5.61 -8.80
CA GLU A 67 7.74 4.68 -9.34
C GLU A 67 8.64 4.13 -8.25
N GLU A 68 9.08 4.98 -7.34
CA GLU A 68 9.93 4.53 -6.24
C GLU A 68 9.18 3.56 -5.35
N THR A 69 7.90 3.83 -5.13
CA THR A 69 7.07 2.95 -4.31
C THR A 69 6.91 1.59 -4.96
N ILE A 70 6.61 1.58 -6.26
CA ILE A 70 6.44 0.34 -7.00
C ILE A 70 7.74 -0.47 -6.97
N GLN A 71 8.88 0.19 -7.15
CA GLN A 71 10.16 -0.50 -7.11
C GLN A 71 10.39 -1.13 -5.74
N PHE A 72 10.05 -0.42 -4.67
CA PHE A 72 10.18 -0.97 -3.33
C PHE A 72 9.34 -2.24 -3.18
N ILE A 73 8.10 -2.19 -3.67
CA ILE A 73 7.21 -3.34 -3.57
C ILE A 73 7.76 -4.51 -4.37
N GLU A 74 8.28 -4.23 -5.57
CA GLU A 74 8.85 -5.29 -6.42
C GLU A 74 10.04 -5.97 -5.73
N GLU A 75 10.80 -5.22 -4.95
CA GLU A 75 11.97 -5.77 -4.29
C GLU A 75 11.65 -6.50 -3.01
N ASN A 76 10.51 -6.22 -2.39
CA ASN A 76 10.22 -6.71 -1.06
C ASN A 76 8.98 -7.59 -0.93
N ALA A 77 8.07 -7.53 -1.87
CA ALA A 77 6.82 -8.29 -1.76
C ALA A 77 7.00 -9.71 -2.23
N ASP A 78 6.24 -10.60 -1.62
CA ASP A 78 6.14 -11.99 -2.04
C ASP A 78 5.45 -12.04 -3.40
N GLU A 79 5.75 -13.07 -4.19
CA GLU A 79 5.09 -13.17 -5.48
C GLU A 79 3.57 -13.32 -5.37
N LYS A 80 3.08 -13.80 -4.24
CA LYS A 80 1.64 -13.87 -4.03
C LYS A 80 0.98 -12.50 -3.99
N PHE A 81 1.71 -11.49 -3.55
CA PHE A 81 1.22 -10.12 -3.58
C PHE A 81 0.79 -9.76 -5.00
N TRP A 82 1.67 -10.04 -5.97
CA TRP A 82 1.39 -9.72 -7.37
C TRP A 82 0.35 -10.66 -7.96
N GLU A 83 0.37 -11.91 -7.53
CA GLU A 83 -0.57 -12.90 -8.04
C GLU A 83 -2.01 -12.52 -7.73
N TYR A 84 -2.26 -12.04 -6.53
CA TYR A 84 -3.61 -11.69 -6.08
C TYR A 84 -4.02 -10.28 -6.49
N LEU A 85 -3.07 -9.43 -6.82
CA LEU A 85 -3.36 -8.01 -7.06
C LEU A 85 -4.09 -7.82 -8.38
N GLN A 86 -5.25 -7.18 -8.30
CA GLN A 86 -6.05 -6.88 -9.49
C GLN A 86 -5.92 -5.43 -9.90
N GLY A 87 -5.68 -4.55 -8.96
CA GLY A 87 -5.53 -3.15 -9.27
C GLY A 87 -5.07 -2.38 -8.05
N TYR A 88 -4.58 -1.18 -8.31
CA TYR A 88 -4.12 -0.35 -7.22
C TYR A 88 -4.20 1.11 -7.60
N LYS A 89 -4.19 1.96 -6.59
CA LYS A 89 -4.01 3.39 -6.73
C LYS A 89 -3.03 3.82 -5.68
N MET A 90 -2.20 4.79 -6.00
CA MET A 90 -1.33 5.34 -4.97
C MET A 90 -1.10 6.81 -5.23
N PHE A 91 -0.97 7.53 -4.13
CA PHE A 91 -0.78 8.96 -4.15
C PHE A 91 0.38 9.27 -3.20
N ILE A 92 1.43 9.82 -3.74
CA ILE A 92 2.62 10.18 -2.98
C ILE A 92 2.74 11.69 -3.03
N TYR A 93 2.62 12.31 -1.87
CA TYR A 93 2.65 13.76 -1.78
C TYR A 93 3.88 14.19 -1.00
N PRO A 94 4.97 14.51 -1.69
CA PRO A 94 6.16 15.00 -0.99
C PRO A 94 5.84 16.27 -0.22
N VAL A 95 6.27 16.31 1.02
CA VAL A 95 6.06 17.46 1.87
C VAL A 95 7.32 18.31 1.83
N LYS A 96 7.19 19.53 1.35
CA LYS A 96 8.34 20.42 1.28
C LYS A 96 8.55 21.11 2.60
N ARG A 97 9.71 20.95 3.12
CA ARG A 97 10.06 21.56 4.37
C ARG A 97 10.50 23.00 4.16
N GLY A 98 10.09 23.84 5.06
CA GLY A 98 10.54 25.20 5.06
C GLY A 98 9.98 26.04 3.96
N CYS A 99 9.21 25.52 3.26
CA CYS A 99 8.55 26.33 2.30
C CYS A 99 7.40 27.00 2.84
N ASN A 100 7.70 26.88 3.40
CA ASN A 100 6.92 27.12 3.80
C ASN A 100 6.54 28.17 3.64
N SER A 101 7.14 27.98 3.43
CA SER A 101 6.99 28.69 3.29
C SER A 101 6.42 29.09 2.58
N CYS A 102 6.50 28.86 2.44
CA CYS A 102 6.11 29.20 1.86
C CYS A 102 5.27 29.52 1.60
N GLY A 103 5.36 29.41 1.88
CA GLY A 103 4.70 29.72 1.79
C GLY A 103 4.25 30.37 1.35
N THR A 104 4.61 30.60 1.43
CA THR A 104 4.32 31.23 1.22
C THR A 104 3.88 31.58 0.44
N HIS A 105 3.91 31.64 0.36
CA HIS A 105 3.53 31.86 -0.28
C HIS A 105 3.03 32.23 -0.61
#